data_b73e4c9f6221307defced6839b9eca59
#
_entry.id   b73e4c9f6221307defced6839b9eca59
#
_cell.length_a   1.000
_cell.length_b   1.000
_cell.length_c   1.000
_cell.angle_alpha   90.00
_cell.angle_beta   90.00
_cell.angle_gamma   90.00
#
_symmetry.space_group_name_H-M   'P 1'
#
loop_
_entity.id
_entity.type
_entity.pdbx_description
1 polymer ?
#
loop_
_entity_poly.entity_id
_entity_poly.type
_entity_poly.pdbx_seq_one_letter_code
_entity_poly.pdbx_strand_id
1 'polypeptide(L)'
;MGALVLGALSLVSCERPPVDAIRLGIPTAPLSLDPRYASDAMSARLSRLLHAALVEFDAAAQAVPGLADWRMDNATHYRFTLRGDARFSDGRAVTAADVVATYRAVLDPGLASPLREALRNIAAVQAVDTRTIDFELRQPDALFPATLGLGVMAAGDARGPRDSWQWASGPFSRVAWHSDGNVSLRRRVDGVRVEVVVVKDATVRALKLIAGELDVVQGNLPPETLTWLATRPGLRVVEHDGTTFSYLGFNLSHGPLTDRRVRAAISHAIDRAAIVHYLFRSRAQAAASLLPPSHWVAAPDLRVPAYDPVRARALLAAAGYGGQRLRLHYKTSADAFRLRLATLLQNQLAEVGLDLVIDPLDWGTFYGDVGAGRFEIYGLSWVGLKLPDIFRQAFHSAARPPAGLNRGYYHEAETDALIEAAESEQESSRQRLLYHAIERRLLYDLPYVPLWFETQTAVLRADINGYSIDADGSFDALATVHRVSPDERH
;
A
#
# COMPACT_ATOMS: atom_id res chain seq x y z
N MET A 1 69.01 -13.14 2.16
CA MET A 1 68.14 -12.21 1.40
C MET A 1 66.69 -12.53 1.68
N GLY A 2 66.10 -11.81 2.64
CA GLY A 2 64.68 -11.97 2.99
C GLY A 2 63.89 -10.82 2.41
N ALA A 3 62.88 -11.14 1.60
CA ALA A 3 61.95 -10.17 1.03
C ALA A 3 60.78 -9.95 2.00
N LEU A 4 60.64 -8.73 2.56
CA LEU A 4 59.48 -8.28 3.27
C LEU A 4 58.37 -7.96 2.28
N VAL A 5 57.23 -8.69 2.36
CA VAL A 5 56.00 -8.34 1.65
C VAL A 5 55.19 -7.39 2.56
N LEU A 6 55.17 -6.10 2.24
CA LEU A 6 54.26 -5.16 2.84
C LEU A 6 52.84 -5.36 2.25
N GLY A 7 51.94 -5.93 3.06
CA GLY A 7 50.49 -5.95 2.76
C GLY A 7 49.89 -4.56 2.96
N ALA A 8 49.41 -3.95 1.88
CA ALA A 8 48.63 -2.72 1.93
C ALA A 8 47.22 -3.03 2.57
N LEU A 9 46.99 -2.64 3.82
CA LEU A 9 45.65 -2.57 4.40
C LEU A 9 44.91 -1.44 3.70
N SER A 10 43.92 -1.78 2.88
CA SER A 10 42.93 -0.85 2.35
C SER A 10 42.03 -0.42 3.51
N LEU A 11 42.27 0.77 4.04
CA LEU A 11 41.35 1.44 4.95
C LEU A 11 40.05 1.72 4.18
N VAL A 12 39.02 0.95 4.44
CA VAL A 12 37.66 1.28 4.04
C VAL A 12 37.29 2.54 4.81
N SER A 13 37.39 3.70 4.13
CA SER A 13 36.95 4.96 4.64
C SER A 13 35.43 4.87 4.85
N CYS A 14 34.99 4.79 6.11
CA CYS A 14 33.60 5.10 6.45
C CYS A 14 33.41 6.60 6.20
N GLU A 15 32.98 6.98 4.99
CA GLU A 15 32.55 8.35 4.73
C GLU A 15 31.41 8.68 5.70
N ARG A 16 31.64 9.62 6.60
CA ARG A 16 30.57 10.21 7.40
C ARG A 16 29.58 10.84 6.42
N PRO A 17 28.25 10.55 6.54
CA PRO A 17 27.27 11.19 5.68
C PRO A 17 27.39 12.72 5.80
N PRO A 18 27.19 13.45 4.70
CA PRO A 18 27.27 14.92 4.69
C PRO A 18 26.37 15.50 5.80
N VAL A 19 26.85 16.54 6.45
CA VAL A 19 26.17 17.21 7.58
C VAL A 19 24.78 17.72 7.18
N ASP A 20 24.54 17.98 5.91
CA ASP A 20 23.31 18.54 5.36
C ASP A 20 22.31 17.51 4.78
N ALA A 21 22.60 16.21 4.88
CA ALA A 21 21.67 15.18 4.37
C ALA A 21 20.47 14.98 5.31
N ILE A 22 19.31 14.76 4.74
CA ILE A 22 18.11 14.27 5.46
C ILE A 22 18.17 12.73 5.52
N ARG A 23 18.12 12.16 6.71
CA ARG A 23 18.25 10.70 6.94
C ARG A 23 16.90 10.11 7.31
N LEU A 24 16.32 9.33 6.39
CA LEU A 24 15.07 8.61 6.57
C LEU A 24 15.34 7.17 7.02
N GLY A 25 14.90 6.80 8.21
CA GLY A 25 14.95 5.43 8.71
C GLY A 25 13.77 4.59 8.23
N ILE A 26 14.05 3.46 7.56
CA ILE A 26 13.04 2.52 7.06
C ILE A 26 13.25 1.11 7.62
N PRO A 27 12.16 0.29 7.75
CA PRO A 27 12.25 -1.04 8.36
C PRO A 27 12.82 -2.12 7.42
N THR A 28 12.69 -1.95 6.10
CA THR A 28 12.99 -2.99 5.12
C THR A 28 13.64 -2.36 3.89
N ALA A 29 14.67 -3.00 3.36
CA ALA A 29 15.28 -2.61 2.10
C ALA A 29 14.30 -2.77 0.93
N PRO A 30 14.35 -1.91 -0.11
CA PRO A 30 13.62 -2.13 -1.34
C PRO A 30 14.16 -3.37 -2.07
N LEU A 31 13.27 -4.15 -2.68
CA LEU A 31 13.65 -5.28 -3.53
C LEU A 31 14.07 -4.82 -4.94
N SER A 32 13.59 -3.67 -5.38
CA SER A 32 13.92 -3.05 -6.66
C SER A 32 13.65 -1.54 -6.59
N LEU A 33 14.43 -0.75 -7.30
CA LEU A 33 14.17 0.67 -7.55
C LEU A 33 13.64 0.90 -8.97
N ASP A 34 13.52 -0.17 -9.76
CA ASP A 34 13.01 -0.16 -11.13
C ASP A 34 11.46 -0.19 -11.07
N PRO A 35 10.77 0.79 -11.65
CA PRO A 35 9.31 0.88 -11.59
C PRO A 35 8.61 -0.32 -12.21
N ARG A 36 9.24 -1.03 -13.16
CA ARG A 36 8.70 -2.23 -13.79
C ARG A 36 8.58 -3.43 -12.84
N TYR A 37 9.30 -3.42 -11.70
CA TYR A 37 9.37 -4.51 -10.72
C TYR A 37 9.02 -4.10 -9.29
N ALA A 38 8.64 -2.84 -9.06
CA ALA A 38 8.34 -2.28 -7.75
C ALA A 38 6.96 -2.74 -7.23
N SER A 39 6.87 -4.00 -6.81
CA SER A 39 5.62 -4.63 -6.34
C SER A 39 5.46 -4.70 -4.82
N ASP A 40 6.53 -4.50 -4.05
CA ASP A 40 6.46 -4.33 -2.60
C ASP A 40 6.36 -2.84 -2.22
N ALA A 41 5.79 -2.55 -1.04
CA ALA A 41 5.51 -1.19 -0.61
C ALA A 41 6.76 -0.28 -0.55
N MET A 42 7.92 -0.83 -0.16
CA MET A 42 9.14 -0.03 -0.05
C MET A 42 9.72 0.29 -1.42
N SER A 43 9.77 -0.70 -2.31
CA SER A 43 10.16 -0.53 -3.71
C SER A 43 9.25 0.49 -4.42
N ALA A 44 7.93 0.38 -4.26
CA ALA A 44 6.96 1.28 -4.89
C ALA A 44 7.15 2.74 -4.41
N ARG A 45 7.30 2.96 -3.09
CA ARG A 45 7.51 4.30 -2.52
C ARG A 45 8.81 4.96 -2.98
N LEU A 46 9.91 4.21 -3.02
CA LEU A 46 11.20 4.75 -3.46
C LEU A 46 11.27 4.92 -4.98
N SER A 47 10.71 3.96 -5.74
CA SER A 47 10.63 4.07 -7.20
C SER A 47 9.84 5.31 -7.64
N ARG A 48 8.76 5.67 -6.93
CA ARG A 48 7.94 6.87 -7.19
C ARG A 48 8.75 8.18 -7.03
N LEU A 49 9.69 8.23 -6.09
CA LEU A 49 10.59 9.38 -5.96
C LEU A 49 11.54 9.54 -7.16
N LEU A 50 11.86 8.42 -7.81
CA LEU A 50 12.82 8.36 -8.92
C LEU A 50 12.15 8.47 -10.29
N HIS A 51 10.92 7.96 -10.42
CA HIS A 51 10.21 7.88 -11.69
C HIS A 51 8.80 8.43 -11.56
N ALA A 52 8.56 9.57 -12.20
CA ALA A 52 7.23 10.19 -12.24
C ALA A 52 6.28 9.41 -13.15
N ALA A 53 5.01 9.37 -12.79
CA ALA A 53 3.96 8.68 -13.52
C ALA A 53 3.17 9.62 -14.44
N LEU A 54 2.42 9.05 -15.39
CA LEU A 54 1.49 9.83 -16.23
C LEU A 54 0.39 10.45 -15.38
N VAL A 55 -0.06 9.72 -14.37
CA VAL A 55 -1.20 10.06 -13.51
C VAL A 55 -0.77 9.99 -12.05
N GLU A 56 -1.22 10.95 -11.28
CA GLU A 56 -1.09 11.04 -9.83
C GLU A 56 -2.47 10.93 -9.16
N PHE A 57 -2.52 11.03 -7.82
CA PHE A 57 -3.77 10.94 -7.07
C PHE A 57 -3.91 12.14 -6.11
N ASP A 58 -5.12 12.67 -6.03
CA ASP A 58 -5.47 13.66 -5.02
C ASP A 58 -5.76 13.03 -3.64
N ALA A 59 -6.10 13.86 -2.65
CA ALA A 59 -6.40 13.41 -1.29
C ALA A 59 -7.66 12.50 -1.19
N ALA A 60 -8.55 12.53 -2.18
CA ALA A 60 -9.71 11.66 -2.29
C ALA A 60 -9.42 10.37 -3.10
N ALA A 61 -8.15 10.15 -3.49
CA ALA A 61 -7.70 9.07 -4.36
C ALA A 61 -8.32 9.11 -5.77
N GLN A 62 -8.74 10.30 -6.24
CA GLN A 62 -9.08 10.50 -7.64
C GLN A 62 -7.82 10.67 -8.48
N ALA A 63 -7.84 10.12 -9.70
CA ALA A 63 -6.78 10.30 -10.67
C ALA A 63 -6.69 11.77 -11.11
N VAL A 64 -5.50 12.34 -11.04
CA VAL A 64 -5.20 13.70 -11.49
C VAL A 64 -3.97 13.69 -12.40
N PRO A 65 -3.78 14.72 -13.27
CA PRO A 65 -2.62 14.80 -14.13
C PRO A 65 -1.28 14.79 -13.37
N GLY A 66 -0.41 13.82 -13.74
CA GLY A 66 1.00 13.79 -13.35
C GLY A 66 1.88 14.37 -14.45
N LEU A 67 2.59 13.50 -15.21
CA LEU A 67 3.36 13.91 -16.39
C LEU A 67 2.49 14.28 -17.59
N ALA A 68 1.21 13.87 -17.63
CA ALA A 68 0.33 14.07 -18.76
C ALA A 68 -1.10 14.44 -18.36
N ASP A 69 -1.74 15.28 -19.16
CA ASP A 69 -3.19 15.43 -19.20
C ASP A 69 -3.79 14.34 -20.10
N TRP A 70 -5.06 13.99 -19.89
CA TRP A 70 -5.72 12.98 -20.73
C TRP A 70 -7.14 13.37 -21.10
N ARG A 71 -7.62 12.74 -22.17
CA ARG A 71 -9.03 12.72 -22.55
C ARG A 71 -9.41 11.32 -23.04
N MET A 72 -10.65 10.98 -22.88
CA MET A 72 -11.26 9.79 -23.45
C MET A 72 -11.88 10.16 -24.79
N ASP A 73 -11.38 9.58 -25.88
CA ASP A 73 -11.94 9.79 -27.22
C ASP A 73 -13.16 8.87 -27.43
N ASN A 74 -13.16 7.66 -26.86
CA ASN A 74 -14.30 6.74 -26.73
C ASN A 74 -14.04 5.74 -25.59
N ALA A 75 -14.97 4.84 -25.30
CA ALA A 75 -14.94 3.93 -24.15
C ALA A 75 -13.69 3.01 -24.08
N THR A 76 -12.97 2.81 -25.19
CA THR A 76 -11.76 1.98 -25.29
C THR A 76 -10.54 2.74 -25.80
N HIS A 77 -10.62 4.05 -25.99
CA HIS A 77 -9.52 4.85 -26.53
C HIS A 77 -9.27 6.10 -25.68
N TYR A 78 -8.07 6.18 -25.11
CA TYR A 78 -7.60 7.30 -24.31
C TYR A 78 -6.39 7.95 -24.94
N ARG A 79 -6.40 9.28 -24.99
CA ARG A 79 -5.28 10.10 -25.48
C ARG A 79 -4.65 10.88 -24.34
N PHE A 80 -3.34 10.71 -24.18
CA PHE A 80 -2.53 11.42 -23.21
C PHE A 80 -1.61 12.42 -23.90
N THR A 81 -1.47 13.61 -23.30
CA THR A 81 -0.57 14.67 -23.80
C THR A 81 0.41 15.06 -22.71
N LEU A 82 1.70 14.78 -22.92
CA LEU A 82 2.77 15.10 -21.96
C LEU A 82 2.89 16.61 -21.74
N ARG A 83 3.11 16.99 -20.50
CA ARG A 83 3.41 18.36 -20.09
C ARG A 83 4.75 18.80 -20.68
N GLY A 84 4.84 20.08 -21.05
CA GLY A 84 6.03 20.60 -21.74
C GLY A 84 7.29 20.72 -20.89
N ASP A 85 7.13 20.68 -19.56
CA ASP A 85 8.19 20.79 -18.55
C ASP A 85 8.76 19.48 -18.05
N ALA A 86 8.17 18.33 -18.46
CA ALA A 86 8.64 17.01 -18.06
C ALA A 86 10.08 16.73 -18.56
N ARG A 87 11.00 16.47 -17.62
CA ARG A 87 12.44 16.27 -17.88
C ARG A 87 13.00 15.09 -17.10
N PHE A 88 13.91 14.36 -17.74
CA PHE A 88 14.80 13.43 -17.03
C PHE A 88 15.90 14.17 -16.25
N SER A 89 16.61 13.42 -15.40
CA SER A 89 17.69 13.95 -14.55
C SER A 89 18.93 14.43 -15.33
N ASP A 90 19.07 14.08 -16.60
CA ASP A 90 20.08 14.60 -17.53
C ASP A 90 19.62 15.88 -18.26
N GLY A 91 18.39 16.36 -18.00
CA GLY A 91 17.80 17.56 -18.58
C GLY A 91 17.05 17.36 -19.90
N ARG A 92 17.14 16.22 -20.57
CA ARG A 92 16.37 15.93 -21.80
C ARG A 92 14.88 15.81 -21.48
N ALA A 93 14.05 16.17 -22.46
CA ALA A 93 12.60 16.06 -22.34
C ALA A 93 12.16 14.60 -22.22
N VAL A 94 11.12 14.36 -21.40
CA VAL A 94 10.36 13.11 -21.44
C VAL A 94 9.48 13.14 -22.70
N THR A 95 9.50 12.07 -23.49
CA THR A 95 8.78 11.96 -24.76
C THR A 95 7.77 10.83 -24.75
N ALA A 96 6.83 10.85 -25.71
CA ALA A 96 5.89 9.77 -25.94
C ALA A 96 6.59 8.42 -26.22
N ALA A 97 7.78 8.44 -26.84
CA ALA A 97 8.57 7.23 -27.07
C ALA A 97 9.07 6.59 -25.76
N ASP A 98 9.38 7.39 -24.73
CA ASP A 98 9.78 6.89 -23.41
C ASP A 98 8.61 6.22 -22.69
N VAL A 99 7.43 6.83 -22.76
CA VAL A 99 6.18 6.25 -22.23
C VAL A 99 5.87 4.92 -22.90
N VAL A 100 5.82 4.92 -24.24
CA VAL A 100 5.54 3.70 -25.04
C VAL A 100 6.54 2.58 -24.71
N ALA A 101 7.83 2.91 -24.61
CA ALA A 101 8.87 1.92 -24.27
C ALA A 101 8.64 1.35 -22.87
N THR A 102 8.30 2.19 -21.88
CA THR A 102 8.03 1.76 -20.50
C THR A 102 6.85 0.80 -20.42
N TYR A 103 5.69 1.19 -20.98
CA TYR A 103 4.49 0.35 -20.90
C TYR A 103 4.62 -0.94 -21.74
N ARG A 104 5.23 -0.88 -22.92
CA ARG A 104 5.51 -2.07 -23.74
C ARG A 104 6.44 -3.05 -23.02
N ALA A 105 7.45 -2.54 -22.32
CA ALA A 105 8.35 -3.39 -21.53
C ALA A 105 7.59 -4.18 -20.43
N VAL A 106 6.69 -3.52 -19.69
CA VAL A 106 5.87 -4.20 -18.66
C VAL A 106 4.90 -5.21 -19.27
N LEU A 107 4.34 -4.91 -20.44
CA LEU A 107 3.41 -5.78 -21.15
C LEU A 107 4.10 -6.98 -21.83
N ASP A 108 5.41 -6.90 -22.06
CA ASP A 108 6.18 -7.99 -22.66
C ASP A 108 6.25 -9.19 -21.69
N PRO A 109 5.75 -10.38 -22.10
CA PRO A 109 5.88 -11.61 -21.30
C PRO A 109 7.34 -11.95 -20.95
N GLY A 110 8.28 -11.65 -21.84
CA GLY A 110 9.70 -11.93 -21.67
C GLY A 110 10.35 -11.15 -20.51
N LEU A 111 9.79 -9.99 -20.13
CA LEU A 111 10.25 -9.23 -18.98
C LEU A 111 9.82 -9.84 -17.63
N ALA A 112 8.74 -10.66 -17.61
CA ALA A 112 8.15 -11.24 -16.41
C ALA A 112 7.84 -10.20 -15.31
N SER A 113 7.39 -9.00 -15.69
CA SER A 113 7.01 -7.95 -14.73
C SER A 113 5.82 -8.42 -13.87
N PRO A 114 5.89 -8.25 -12.55
CA PRO A 114 4.76 -8.55 -11.66
C PRO A 114 3.57 -7.59 -11.85
N LEU A 115 3.79 -6.45 -12.52
CA LEU A 115 2.77 -5.43 -12.79
C LEU A 115 2.00 -5.68 -14.10
N ARG A 116 2.40 -6.68 -14.90
CA ARG A 116 1.81 -6.96 -16.21
C ARG A 116 0.30 -7.22 -16.14
N GLU A 117 -0.13 -7.95 -15.14
CA GLU A 117 -1.55 -8.29 -14.98
C GLU A 117 -2.42 -7.06 -14.71
N ALA A 118 -1.93 -6.09 -13.94
CA ALA A 118 -2.64 -4.83 -13.69
C ALA A 118 -2.84 -3.99 -14.98
N LEU A 119 -1.99 -4.17 -15.99
CA LEU A 119 -2.05 -3.45 -17.27
C LEU A 119 -2.64 -4.30 -18.42
N ARG A 120 -3.19 -5.47 -18.13
CA ARG A 120 -3.68 -6.45 -19.14
C ARG A 120 -4.75 -5.89 -20.09
N ASN A 121 -5.51 -4.88 -19.64
CA ASN A 121 -6.56 -4.25 -20.45
C ASN A 121 -6.01 -3.40 -21.60
N ILE A 122 -4.72 -3.05 -21.57
CA ILE A 122 -4.08 -2.34 -22.69
C ILE A 122 -3.94 -3.31 -23.88
N ALA A 123 -4.63 -3.00 -24.97
CA ALA A 123 -4.50 -3.70 -26.24
C ALA A 123 -3.30 -3.17 -27.02
N ALA A 124 -3.16 -1.83 -27.09
CA ALA A 124 -2.04 -1.16 -27.74
C ALA A 124 -1.66 0.14 -27.03
N VAL A 125 -0.38 0.52 -27.14
CA VAL A 125 0.14 1.83 -26.75
C VAL A 125 1.04 2.35 -27.85
N GLN A 126 0.77 3.59 -28.33
CA GLN A 126 1.42 4.18 -29.49
C GLN A 126 1.74 5.66 -29.26
N ALA A 127 2.90 6.11 -29.75
CA ALA A 127 3.22 7.52 -29.86
C ALA A 127 2.62 8.07 -31.15
N VAL A 128 1.78 9.08 -31.03
CA VAL A 128 1.19 9.81 -32.19
C VAL A 128 2.20 10.86 -32.66
N ASP A 129 2.81 11.55 -31.73
CA ASP A 129 3.89 12.52 -31.95
C ASP A 129 4.86 12.50 -30.75
N THR A 130 5.71 13.52 -30.61
CA THR A 130 6.70 13.58 -29.52
C THR A 130 6.11 13.71 -28.12
N ARG A 131 4.85 14.15 -27.98
CA ARG A 131 4.17 14.41 -26.72
C ARG A 131 2.83 13.71 -26.55
N THR A 132 2.29 13.15 -27.63
CA THR A 132 0.96 12.55 -27.62
C THR A 132 1.05 11.03 -27.67
N ILE A 133 0.35 10.37 -26.76
CA ILE A 133 0.29 8.91 -26.60
C ILE A 133 -1.17 8.48 -26.70
N ASP A 134 -1.44 7.49 -27.50
CA ASP A 134 -2.73 6.81 -27.57
C ASP A 134 -2.63 5.45 -26.86
N PHE A 135 -3.61 5.19 -25.98
CA PHE A 135 -3.87 3.88 -25.41
C PHE A 135 -5.17 3.32 -25.97
N GLU A 136 -5.12 2.12 -26.48
CA GLU A 136 -6.27 1.34 -26.92
C GLU A 136 -6.51 0.22 -25.91
N LEU A 137 -7.74 0.05 -25.45
CA LEU A 137 -8.14 -0.93 -24.46
C LEU A 137 -8.86 -2.10 -25.12
N ARG A 138 -8.74 -3.28 -24.51
CA ARG A 138 -9.48 -4.50 -24.91
C ARG A 138 -10.96 -4.41 -24.58
N GLN A 139 -11.29 -3.75 -23.49
CA GLN A 139 -12.64 -3.55 -22.98
C GLN A 139 -12.79 -2.14 -22.40
N PRO A 140 -14.00 -1.56 -22.41
CA PRO A 140 -14.27 -0.30 -21.74
C PRO A 140 -13.83 -0.32 -20.28
N ASP A 141 -13.15 0.75 -19.85
CA ASP A 141 -12.67 0.88 -18.47
C ASP A 141 -12.57 2.37 -18.11
N ALA A 142 -13.52 2.86 -17.35
CA ALA A 142 -13.55 4.26 -16.93
C ALA A 142 -12.46 4.60 -15.89
N LEU A 143 -11.92 3.60 -15.20
CA LEU A 143 -10.82 3.76 -14.24
C LEU A 143 -9.44 3.65 -14.87
N PHE A 144 -9.36 3.40 -16.18
CA PHE A 144 -8.10 3.18 -16.88
C PHE A 144 -7.03 4.25 -16.60
N PRO A 145 -7.32 5.58 -16.59
CA PRO A 145 -6.31 6.57 -16.28
C PRO A 145 -5.66 6.34 -14.91
N ALA A 146 -6.41 5.90 -13.92
CA ALA A 146 -5.92 5.64 -12.59
C ALA A 146 -4.96 4.42 -12.51
N THR A 147 -4.97 3.53 -13.51
CA THR A 147 -4.03 2.40 -13.59
C THR A 147 -2.64 2.82 -14.09
N LEU A 148 -2.48 4.06 -14.59
CA LEU A 148 -1.25 4.56 -15.19
C LEU A 148 -0.30 5.24 -14.18
N GLY A 149 -0.29 4.77 -12.93
CA GLY A 149 0.65 5.18 -11.88
C GLY A 149 2.07 4.59 -12.02
N LEU A 150 2.36 3.89 -13.12
CA LEU A 150 3.70 3.36 -13.41
C LEU A 150 4.67 4.50 -13.72
N GLY A 151 5.81 4.54 -13.04
CA GLY A 151 6.85 5.52 -13.29
C GLY A 151 7.48 5.39 -14.70
N VAL A 152 7.59 6.51 -15.41
CA VAL A 152 8.10 6.56 -16.80
C VAL A 152 9.63 6.51 -16.80
N MET A 153 10.17 5.56 -17.55
CA MET A 153 11.61 5.38 -17.77
C MET A 153 12.05 5.94 -19.13
N ALA A 154 13.33 6.27 -19.24
CA ALA A 154 13.93 6.54 -20.54
C ALA A 154 13.83 5.31 -21.44
N ALA A 155 13.56 5.49 -22.74
CA ALA A 155 13.32 4.39 -23.68
C ALA A 155 14.50 3.42 -23.80
N GLY A 156 15.72 3.90 -23.62
CA GLY A 156 16.93 3.05 -23.54
C GLY A 156 16.95 2.20 -22.27
N ASP A 157 16.64 2.82 -21.13
CA ASP A 157 16.60 2.17 -19.81
C ASP A 157 15.45 1.15 -19.73
N ALA A 158 14.28 1.49 -20.30
CA ALA A 158 13.10 0.61 -20.30
C ALA A 158 13.33 -0.71 -21.06
N ARG A 159 14.28 -0.77 -21.97
CA ARG A 159 14.71 -1.99 -22.69
C ARG A 159 15.88 -2.72 -22.01
N GLY A 160 16.52 -2.05 -21.04
CA GLY A 160 17.67 -2.58 -20.32
C GLY A 160 17.32 -3.62 -19.25
N PRO A 161 18.34 -4.26 -18.68
CA PRO A 161 18.19 -5.17 -17.55
C PRO A 161 17.54 -4.49 -16.34
N ARG A 162 16.97 -5.30 -15.43
CA ARG A 162 16.40 -4.83 -14.18
C ARG A 162 17.42 -4.01 -13.37
N ASP A 163 16.98 -2.88 -12.82
CA ASP A 163 17.75 -1.96 -11.97
C ASP A 163 19.01 -1.34 -12.62
N SER A 164 19.19 -1.50 -13.95
CA SER A 164 20.32 -0.93 -14.72
C SER A 164 20.06 0.49 -15.25
N TRP A 165 18.87 1.07 -14.98
CA TRP A 165 18.49 2.39 -15.47
C TRP A 165 19.41 3.50 -14.93
N GLN A 166 19.58 4.56 -15.74
CA GLN A 166 20.49 5.68 -15.47
C GLN A 166 19.75 6.99 -15.14
N TRP A 167 18.60 7.22 -15.80
CA TRP A 167 17.93 8.52 -15.79
C TRP A 167 16.60 8.47 -15.05
N ALA A 168 16.43 9.38 -14.09
CA ALA A 168 15.22 9.52 -13.31
C ALA A 168 14.30 10.57 -13.94
N SER A 169 12.98 10.33 -13.99
CA SER A 169 11.96 11.30 -14.40
C SER A 169 11.28 11.97 -13.21
N GLY A 170 11.45 11.45 -11.99
CA GLY A 170 10.87 11.94 -10.76
C GLY A 170 11.64 13.10 -10.11
N PRO A 171 11.23 13.52 -8.90
CA PRO A 171 11.84 14.64 -8.17
C PRO A 171 13.26 14.35 -7.64
N PHE A 172 13.68 13.09 -7.61
CA PHE A 172 15.01 12.68 -7.17
C PHE A 172 15.79 11.96 -8.27
N SER A 173 17.13 12.02 -8.18
CA SER A 173 18.07 11.14 -8.87
C SER A 173 18.74 10.21 -7.88
N ARG A 174 19.05 8.97 -8.32
CA ARG A 174 19.80 7.99 -7.53
C ARG A 174 21.28 8.38 -7.54
N VAL A 175 21.87 8.49 -6.36
CA VAL A 175 23.31 8.65 -6.19
C VAL A 175 23.97 7.29 -6.02
N ALA A 176 23.43 6.46 -5.11
CA ALA A 176 23.92 5.11 -4.87
C ALA A 176 22.81 4.20 -4.36
N TRP A 177 22.95 2.91 -4.58
CA TRP A 177 22.19 1.85 -3.91
C TRP A 177 23.20 0.83 -3.38
N HIS A 178 23.28 0.73 -2.06
CA HIS A 178 24.29 -0.03 -1.37
C HIS A 178 23.88 -1.50 -1.15
N SER A 179 24.86 -2.38 -0.96
CA SER A 179 24.63 -3.82 -0.74
C SER A 179 23.85 -4.15 0.55
N ASP A 180 23.82 -3.24 1.53
CA ASP A 180 23.05 -3.33 2.76
C ASP A 180 21.59 -2.86 2.59
N GLY A 181 21.21 -2.42 1.39
CA GLY A 181 19.90 -1.94 1.03
C GLY A 181 19.68 -0.44 1.25
N ASN A 182 20.67 0.29 1.78
CA ASN A 182 20.60 1.74 1.91
C ASN A 182 20.60 2.40 0.53
N VAL A 183 19.90 3.55 0.40
CA VAL A 183 19.77 4.28 -0.86
C VAL A 183 20.11 5.74 -0.64
N SER A 184 21.06 6.26 -1.42
CA SER A 184 21.41 7.67 -1.45
C SER A 184 20.73 8.34 -2.64
N LEU A 185 19.94 9.38 -2.35
CA LEU A 185 19.20 10.16 -3.33
C LEU A 185 19.67 11.62 -3.34
N ARG A 186 19.47 12.29 -4.47
CA ARG A 186 19.67 13.75 -4.61
C ARG A 186 18.38 14.38 -5.14
N ARG A 187 17.83 15.32 -4.41
CA ARG A 187 16.67 16.11 -4.84
C ARG A 187 17.09 17.04 -5.99
N ARG A 188 16.31 17.01 -7.09
CA ARG A 188 16.73 17.67 -8.34
C ARG A 188 16.59 19.19 -8.30
N VAL A 189 15.64 19.73 -7.51
CA VAL A 189 15.35 21.15 -7.49
C VAL A 189 16.42 21.98 -6.78
N ASP A 190 17.05 21.45 -5.73
CA ASP A 190 17.98 22.17 -4.86
C ASP A 190 19.24 21.39 -4.49
N GLY A 191 19.36 20.14 -4.93
CA GLY A 191 20.53 19.30 -4.70
C GLY A 191 20.63 18.67 -3.30
N VAL A 192 19.62 18.85 -2.44
CA VAL A 192 19.60 18.27 -1.09
C VAL A 192 19.76 16.75 -1.18
N ARG A 193 20.64 16.20 -0.35
CA ARG A 193 20.84 14.76 -0.21
C ARG A 193 19.82 14.16 0.73
N VAL A 194 19.30 12.99 0.37
CA VAL A 194 18.44 12.16 1.23
C VAL A 194 19.08 10.78 1.32
N GLU A 195 19.37 10.37 2.55
CA GLU A 195 19.92 9.06 2.85
C GLU A 195 18.80 8.17 3.44
N VAL A 196 18.39 7.16 2.69
CA VAL A 196 17.42 6.16 3.13
C VAL A 196 18.18 5.04 3.82
N VAL A 197 18.01 4.91 5.14
CA VAL A 197 18.78 4.03 6.01
C VAL A 197 17.92 2.87 6.48
N VAL A 198 18.33 1.65 6.17
CA VAL A 198 17.62 0.42 6.58
C VAL A 198 17.97 0.07 8.01
N VAL A 199 16.99 0.10 8.90
CA VAL A 199 17.12 -0.32 10.31
C VAL A 199 15.92 -1.20 10.66
N LYS A 200 16.10 -2.50 10.67
CA LYS A 200 15.01 -3.50 10.81
C LYS A 200 14.28 -3.42 12.15
N ASP A 201 15.02 -3.30 13.23
CA ASP A 201 14.44 -3.25 14.57
C ASP A 201 13.84 -1.87 14.87
N ALA A 202 12.59 -1.84 15.31
CA ALA A 202 11.84 -0.61 15.59
C ALA A 202 12.43 0.18 16.78
N THR A 203 12.94 -0.50 17.79
CA THR A 203 13.57 0.12 18.97
C THR A 203 14.89 0.78 18.57
N VAL A 204 15.69 0.09 17.76
CA VAL A 204 16.94 0.66 17.25
C VAL A 204 16.67 1.87 16.36
N ARG A 205 15.62 1.85 15.52
CA ARG A 205 15.20 3.04 14.72
C ARG A 205 14.86 4.22 15.63
N ALA A 206 14.08 3.97 16.69
CA ALA A 206 13.71 5.00 17.66
C ALA A 206 14.94 5.58 18.39
N LEU A 207 15.87 4.73 18.81
CA LEU A 207 17.10 5.16 19.48
C LEU A 207 18.03 5.95 18.54
N LYS A 208 18.17 5.54 17.28
CA LYS A 208 18.94 6.30 16.25
C LYS A 208 18.35 7.67 15.98
N LEU A 209 17.01 7.80 15.97
CA LEU A 209 16.35 9.09 15.85
C LEU A 209 16.66 10.00 17.05
N ILE A 210 16.59 9.48 18.28
CA ILE A 210 16.94 10.22 19.51
C ILE A 210 18.42 10.63 19.50
N ALA A 211 19.31 9.75 19.06
CA ALA A 211 20.75 10.03 18.96
C ALA A 211 21.11 11.01 17.82
N GLY A 212 20.15 11.38 16.98
CA GLY A 212 20.39 12.24 15.82
C GLY A 212 21.12 11.53 14.69
N GLU A 213 21.13 10.21 14.65
CA GLU A 213 21.65 9.42 13.52
C GLU A 213 20.59 9.28 12.41
N LEU A 214 19.32 9.49 12.71
CA LEU A 214 18.20 9.62 11.78
C LEU A 214 17.50 10.97 12.02
N ASP A 215 16.86 11.49 10.99
CA ASP A 215 16.10 12.75 11.05
C ASP A 215 14.59 12.52 10.95
N VAL A 216 14.19 11.48 10.24
CA VAL A 216 12.80 11.06 10.04
C VAL A 216 12.70 9.54 10.17
N VAL A 217 11.69 9.05 10.86
CA VAL A 217 11.29 7.63 10.86
C VAL A 217 9.82 7.57 10.52
N GLN A 218 9.45 6.88 9.44
CA GLN A 218 8.05 6.71 9.03
C GLN A 218 7.63 5.26 9.04
N GLY A 219 6.48 5.01 9.68
CA GLY A 219 5.82 3.70 9.73
C GLY A 219 6.51 2.65 10.61
N ASN A 220 5.77 1.60 10.89
CA ASN A 220 6.24 0.40 11.59
C ASN A 220 6.92 0.66 12.95
N LEU A 221 6.47 1.67 13.68
CA LEU A 221 6.77 1.84 15.09
C LEU A 221 5.57 1.36 15.94
N PRO A 222 5.80 0.56 16.98
CA PRO A 222 4.73 0.16 17.90
C PRO A 222 4.03 1.38 18.51
N PRO A 223 2.71 1.34 18.75
CA PRO A 223 1.96 2.47 19.30
C PRO A 223 2.52 2.97 20.65
N GLU A 224 3.02 2.09 21.49
CA GLU A 224 3.70 2.42 22.75
C GLU A 224 5.01 3.18 22.52
N THR A 225 5.77 2.82 21.49
CA THR A 225 7.00 3.52 21.11
C THR A 225 6.70 4.92 20.60
N LEU A 226 5.65 5.09 19.79
CA LEU A 226 5.20 6.42 19.33
C LEU A 226 4.79 7.31 20.50
N THR A 227 4.03 6.77 21.45
CA THR A 227 3.63 7.50 22.66
C THR A 227 4.86 7.92 23.50
N TRP A 228 5.85 7.05 23.62
CA TRP A 228 7.10 7.36 24.31
C TRP A 228 7.93 8.42 23.56
N LEU A 229 8.05 8.33 22.22
CA LEU A 229 8.78 9.31 21.43
C LEU A 229 8.12 10.70 21.45
N ALA A 230 6.79 10.78 21.53
CA ALA A 230 6.05 12.03 21.64
C ALA A 230 6.38 12.81 22.93
N THR A 231 6.92 12.15 23.98
CA THR A 231 7.37 12.80 25.22
C THR A 231 8.82 13.26 25.17
N ARG A 232 9.57 13.00 24.09
CA ARG A 232 10.99 13.33 24.00
C ARG A 232 11.22 14.74 23.51
N PRO A 233 12.01 15.57 24.23
CA PRO A 233 12.40 16.88 23.72
C PRO A 233 13.10 16.77 22.37
N GLY A 234 12.82 17.71 21.47
CA GLY A 234 13.44 17.77 20.15
C GLY A 234 12.90 16.75 19.13
N LEU A 235 11.80 16.05 19.45
CA LEU A 235 11.05 15.20 18.51
C LEU A 235 9.61 15.66 18.40
N ARG A 236 8.99 15.40 17.25
CA ARG A 236 7.55 15.57 17.03
C ARG A 236 6.99 14.37 16.29
N VAL A 237 5.81 13.92 16.68
CA VAL A 237 5.05 12.89 15.97
C VAL A 237 4.08 13.57 15.02
N VAL A 238 4.03 13.11 13.78
CA VAL A 238 3.08 13.52 12.75
C VAL A 238 2.21 12.32 12.42
N GLU A 239 0.91 12.54 12.33
CA GLU A 239 -0.08 11.50 12.11
C GLU A 239 -1.03 11.92 10.99
N HIS A 240 -1.51 10.95 10.21
CA HIS A 240 -2.51 11.13 9.17
C HIS A 240 -3.39 9.88 9.11
N ASP A 241 -4.69 10.04 8.86
CA ASP A 241 -5.57 8.90 8.62
C ASP A 241 -5.08 8.11 7.42
N GLY A 242 -4.97 6.78 7.60
CA GLY A 242 -4.35 5.92 6.58
C GLY A 242 -5.37 5.12 5.78
N THR A 243 -4.91 4.60 4.64
CA THR A 243 -5.68 3.70 3.76
C THR A 243 -5.33 2.23 3.95
N THR A 244 -4.49 1.89 4.94
CA THR A 244 -4.17 0.50 5.26
C THR A 244 -5.35 -0.15 5.97
N PHE A 245 -6.09 -0.98 5.23
CA PHE A 245 -7.31 -1.63 5.68
C PHE A 245 -7.04 -3.01 6.26
N SER A 246 -7.30 -3.21 7.55
CA SER A 246 -7.20 -4.50 8.25
C SER A 246 -8.53 -5.22 8.33
N TYR A 247 -8.53 -6.53 8.13
CA TYR A 247 -9.74 -7.35 8.08
C TYR A 247 -9.51 -8.80 8.51
N LEU A 248 -10.62 -9.49 8.85
CA LEU A 248 -10.67 -10.96 8.89
C LEU A 248 -11.30 -11.46 7.60
N GLY A 249 -10.60 -12.35 6.90
CA GLY A 249 -11.10 -13.03 5.71
C GLY A 249 -11.53 -14.46 6.06
N PHE A 250 -12.53 -14.97 5.35
CA PHE A 250 -13.16 -16.25 5.58
C PHE A 250 -13.07 -17.17 4.36
N ASN A 251 -12.92 -18.47 4.57
CA ASN A 251 -13.15 -19.45 3.52
C ASN A 251 -14.66 -19.72 3.43
N LEU A 252 -15.26 -19.31 2.33
CA LEU A 252 -16.70 -19.42 2.10
C LEU A 252 -17.09 -20.67 1.29
N SER A 253 -16.13 -21.51 0.93
CA SER A 253 -16.39 -22.70 0.10
C SER A 253 -16.93 -23.90 0.90
N HIS A 254 -16.72 -23.91 2.20
CA HIS A 254 -17.13 -25.03 3.08
C HIS A 254 -17.21 -24.63 4.55
N GLY A 255 -17.79 -25.50 5.36
CA GLY A 255 -17.83 -25.34 6.82
C GLY A 255 -18.80 -24.27 7.31
N PRO A 256 -18.73 -23.91 8.61
CA PRO A 256 -19.71 -23.05 9.26
C PRO A 256 -19.65 -21.59 8.78
N LEU A 257 -18.55 -21.17 8.16
CA LEU A 257 -18.38 -19.82 7.64
C LEU A 257 -19.12 -19.54 6.33
N THR A 258 -19.69 -20.59 5.68
CA THR A 258 -20.66 -20.42 4.57
C THR A 258 -21.94 -19.75 5.03
N ASP A 259 -22.31 -19.90 6.30
CA ASP A 259 -23.49 -19.26 6.88
C ASP A 259 -23.18 -17.81 7.26
N ARG A 260 -23.86 -16.87 6.60
CA ARG A 260 -23.74 -15.43 6.89
C ARG A 260 -24.00 -15.07 8.35
N ARG A 261 -24.89 -15.82 9.04
CA ARG A 261 -25.21 -15.57 10.46
C ARG A 261 -23.99 -15.80 11.36
N VAL A 262 -23.14 -16.78 11.04
CA VAL A 262 -21.89 -17.03 11.76
C VAL A 262 -20.90 -15.90 11.52
N ARG A 263 -20.75 -15.42 10.28
CA ARG A 263 -19.88 -14.28 9.96
C ARG A 263 -20.36 -12.98 10.64
N ALA A 264 -21.67 -12.76 10.63
CA ALA A 264 -22.28 -11.62 11.34
C ALA A 264 -22.07 -11.70 12.86
N ALA A 265 -22.17 -12.91 13.44
CA ALA A 265 -21.89 -13.11 14.86
C ALA A 265 -20.44 -12.76 15.20
N ILE A 266 -19.47 -13.21 14.39
CA ILE A 266 -18.05 -12.83 14.54
C ILE A 266 -17.91 -11.29 14.48
N SER A 267 -18.56 -10.63 13.52
CA SER A 267 -18.50 -9.19 13.37
C SER A 267 -19.05 -8.43 14.58
N HIS A 268 -20.17 -8.88 15.15
CA HIS A 268 -20.78 -8.27 16.34
C HIS A 268 -20.07 -8.61 17.65
N ALA A 269 -19.28 -9.68 17.68
CA ALA A 269 -18.50 -10.07 18.86
C ALA A 269 -17.18 -9.27 19.03
N ILE A 270 -16.77 -8.50 18.02
CA ILE A 270 -15.51 -7.75 18.06
C ILE A 270 -15.75 -6.31 18.51
N ASP A 271 -15.22 -5.96 19.71
CA ASP A 271 -15.15 -4.58 20.19
C ASP A 271 -13.99 -3.83 19.55
N ARG A 272 -14.26 -3.29 18.34
CA ARG A 272 -13.27 -2.51 17.58
C ARG A 272 -12.83 -1.26 18.33
N ALA A 273 -13.75 -0.61 19.04
CA ALA A 273 -13.48 0.62 19.77
C ALA A 273 -12.46 0.36 20.91
N ALA A 274 -12.66 -0.70 21.68
CA ALA A 274 -11.72 -1.09 22.73
C ALA A 274 -10.34 -1.46 22.14
N ILE A 275 -10.29 -2.23 21.06
CA ILE A 275 -9.03 -2.59 20.39
C ILE A 275 -8.31 -1.35 19.88
N VAL A 276 -9.01 -0.44 19.20
CA VAL A 276 -8.44 0.81 18.71
C VAL A 276 -7.91 1.66 19.87
N HIS A 277 -8.69 1.80 20.92
CA HIS A 277 -8.27 2.60 22.09
C HIS A 277 -7.06 2.02 22.82
N TYR A 278 -7.12 0.73 23.18
CA TYR A 278 -6.12 0.13 24.09
C TYR A 278 -4.89 -0.40 23.34
N LEU A 279 -5.07 -1.09 22.21
CA LEU A 279 -3.97 -1.69 21.47
C LEU A 279 -3.29 -0.68 20.53
N PHE A 280 -4.09 0.09 19.76
CA PHE A 280 -3.56 1.08 18.83
C PHE A 280 -3.31 2.46 19.46
N ARG A 281 -3.66 2.64 20.75
CA ARG A 281 -3.56 3.96 21.40
C ARG A 281 -4.27 5.05 20.60
N SER A 282 -5.45 4.73 20.09
CA SER A 282 -6.31 5.57 19.23
C SER A 282 -5.69 5.91 17.86
N ARG A 283 -4.66 5.15 17.41
CA ARG A 283 -4.02 5.33 16.08
C ARG A 283 -4.57 4.36 15.05
N ALA A 284 -5.87 4.24 15.01
CA ALA A 284 -6.63 3.55 13.98
C ALA A 284 -8.06 4.06 13.98
N GLN A 285 -8.75 3.94 12.84
CA GLN A 285 -10.16 4.27 12.68
C GLN A 285 -10.92 3.00 12.33
N ALA A 286 -12.01 2.68 13.05
CA ALA A 286 -12.83 1.52 12.74
C ALA A 286 -13.41 1.61 11.31
N ALA A 287 -13.36 0.49 10.58
CA ALA A 287 -13.73 0.41 9.17
C ALA A 287 -15.10 -0.25 8.97
N ALA A 288 -15.85 0.23 7.99
CA ALA A 288 -17.09 -0.37 7.50
C ALA A 288 -16.92 -0.97 6.09
N SER A 289 -15.94 -0.52 5.32
CA SER A 289 -15.64 -0.97 3.96
C SER A 289 -14.13 -1.03 3.73
N LEU A 290 -13.71 -1.50 2.53
CA LEU A 290 -12.30 -1.60 2.14
C LEU A 290 -11.67 -0.24 1.89
N LEU A 291 -12.44 0.72 1.40
CA LEU A 291 -11.95 2.06 1.10
C LEU A 291 -12.36 3.01 2.25
N PRO A 292 -11.48 3.95 2.63
CA PRO A 292 -11.75 4.85 3.74
C PRO A 292 -12.85 5.84 3.40
N PRO A 293 -13.54 6.44 4.41
CA PRO A 293 -14.60 7.40 4.18
C PRO A 293 -14.21 8.63 3.34
N SER A 294 -12.92 8.96 3.29
CA SER A 294 -12.36 10.04 2.45
C SER A 294 -12.26 9.68 0.97
N HIS A 295 -12.39 8.40 0.61
CA HIS A 295 -12.26 7.96 -0.77
C HIS A 295 -13.49 8.38 -1.59
N TRP A 296 -13.28 8.78 -2.86
CA TRP A 296 -14.32 9.34 -3.72
C TRP A 296 -15.50 8.40 -4.01
N VAL A 297 -15.32 7.07 -3.92
CA VAL A 297 -16.40 6.08 -4.08
C VAL A 297 -17.01 5.62 -2.77
N ALA A 298 -16.54 6.08 -1.61
CA ALA A 298 -17.03 5.59 -0.32
C ALA A 298 -18.51 5.93 -0.10
N ALA A 299 -19.30 4.95 0.33
CA ALA A 299 -20.70 5.12 0.65
C ALA A 299 -20.86 5.86 2.00
N PRO A 300 -21.49 7.06 2.01
CA PRO A 300 -21.51 7.92 3.19
C PRO A 300 -22.42 7.40 4.31
N ASP A 301 -23.30 6.46 3.99
CA ASP A 301 -24.29 5.88 4.91
C ASP A 301 -23.81 4.58 5.58
N LEU A 302 -22.66 4.03 5.18
CA LEU A 302 -22.12 2.84 5.82
C LEU A 302 -21.78 3.10 7.29
N ARG A 303 -22.07 2.10 8.11
CA ARG A 303 -21.78 2.16 9.55
C ARG A 303 -20.98 0.93 9.96
N VAL A 304 -19.97 1.16 10.78
CA VAL A 304 -19.20 0.08 11.40
C VAL A 304 -20.18 -0.84 12.17
N PRO A 305 -20.10 -2.17 11.99
CA PRO A 305 -20.93 -3.09 12.76
C PRO A 305 -20.69 -2.89 14.26
N ALA A 306 -21.78 -2.64 14.99
CA ALA A 306 -21.73 -2.39 16.43
C ALA A 306 -21.25 -3.64 17.18
N TYR A 307 -20.47 -3.45 18.24
CA TYR A 307 -20.20 -4.48 19.23
C TYR A 307 -21.48 -4.83 19.97
N ASP A 308 -21.96 -6.05 19.81
CA ASP A 308 -23.20 -6.55 20.42
C ASP A 308 -23.07 -8.06 20.65
N PRO A 309 -22.48 -8.47 21.80
CA PRO A 309 -22.31 -9.89 22.12
C PRO A 309 -23.64 -10.61 22.35
N VAL A 310 -24.73 -9.91 22.70
CA VAL A 310 -26.07 -10.51 22.81
C VAL A 310 -26.58 -10.92 21.45
N ARG A 311 -26.50 -10.02 20.48
CA ARG A 311 -26.86 -10.29 19.08
C ARG A 311 -25.98 -11.37 18.48
N ALA A 312 -24.67 -11.36 18.77
CA ALA A 312 -23.75 -12.40 18.32
C ALA A 312 -24.17 -13.80 18.77
N ARG A 313 -24.51 -13.98 20.05
CA ARG A 313 -25.03 -15.25 20.58
C ARG A 313 -26.37 -15.64 19.94
N ALA A 314 -27.26 -14.69 19.73
CA ALA A 314 -28.55 -14.95 19.06
C ALA A 314 -28.36 -15.43 17.62
N LEU A 315 -27.40 -14.83 16.87
CA LEU A 315 -27.07 -15.24 15.51
C LEU A 315 -26.45 -16.64 15.46
N LEU A 316 -25.56 -17.00 16.40
CA LEU A 316 -25.00 -18.34 16.51
C LEU A 316 -26.09 -19.36 16.85
N ALA A 317 -26.99 -19.05 17.76
CA ALA A 317 -28.12 -19.92 18.08
C ALA A 317 -29.03 -20.14 16.86
N ALA A 318 -29.35 -19.08 16.11
CA ALA A 318 -30.11 -19.18 14.87
C ALA A 318 -29.40 -19.98 13.76
N ALA A 319 -28.05 -20.00 13.78
CA ALA A 319 -27.24 -20.82 12.88
C ALA A 319 -27.07 -22.28 13.33
N GLY A 320 -27.70 -22.68 14.47
CA GLY A 320 -27.65 -24.05 14.98
C GLY A 320 -26.54 -24.31 16.04
N TYR A 321 -25.84 -23.28 16.50
CA TYR A 321 -24.77 -23.38 17.51
C TYR A 321 -25.20 -22.94 18.92
N GLY A 322 -26.51 -22.86 19.19
CA GLY A 322 -27.04 -22.55 20.50
C GLY A 322 -26.71 -23.64 21.52
N GLY A 323 -25.99 -23.29 22.59
CA GLY A 323 -25.64 -24.23 23.66
C GLY A 323 -24.39 -25.09 23.40
N GLN A 324 -23.72 -24.97 22.26
CA GLN A 324 -22.42 -25.60 21.98
C GLN A 324 -21.40 -24.57 21.49
N ARG A 325 -20.10 -24.86 21.76
CA ARG A 325 -19.04 -23.99 21.31
C ARG A 325 -18.64 -24.34 19.88
N LEU A 326 -18.54 -23.34 19.03
CA LEU A 326 -18.05 -23.49 17.65
C LEU A 326 -16.55 -23.21 17.63
N ARG A 327 -15.77 -24.22 17.25
CA ARG A 327 -14.32 -24.12 17.11
C ARG A 327 -13.94 -23.74 15.70
N LEU A 328 -13.08 -22.72 15.54
CA LEU A 328 -12.59 -22.20 14.26
C LEU A 328 -11.08 -21.95 14.32
N HIS A 329 -10.38 -22.21 13.23
CA HIS A 329 -8.95 -21.97 13.09
C HIS A 329 -8.66 -20.61 12.47
N TYR A 330 -7.79 -19.84 13.12
CA TYR A 330 -7.38 -18.52 12.70
C TYR A 330 -5.88 -18.48 12.39
N LYS A 331 -5.54 -18.37 11.10
CA LYS A 331 -4.17 -18.20 10.62
C LYS A 331 -3.73 -16.75 10.67
N THR A 332 -2.56 -16.52 11.24
CA THR A 332 -1.93 -15.21 11.31
C THR A 332 -0.41 -15.34 11.23
N SER A 333 0.29 -14.22 10.96
CA SER A 333 1.75 -14.23 11.05
C SER A 333 2.23 -14.33 12.50
N ALA A 334 3.45 -14.84 12.71
CA ALA A 334 4.10 -14.94 14.03
C ALA A 334 4.63 -13.59 14.56
N ASP A 335 4.28 -12.47 13.92
CA ASP A 335 4.60 -11.12 14.40
C ASP A 335 3.99 -10.85 15.77
N ALA A 336 4.76 -10.30 16.72
CA ALA A 336 4.35 -10.11 18.10
C ALA A 336 3.11 -9.22 18.26
N PHE A 337 2.94 -8.19 17.40
CA PHE A 337 1.76 -7.34 17.45
C PHE A 337 0.53 -8.08 16.91
N ARG A 338 0.68 -8.86 15.84
CA ARG A 338 -0.40 -9.69 15.26
C ARG A 338 -0.85 -10.78 16.23
N LEU A 339 0.07 -11.37 17.01
CA LEU A 339 -0.27 -12.35 18.04
C LEU A 339 -1.03 -11.72 19.21
N ARG A 340 -0.63 -10.52 19.67
CA ARG A 340 -1.41 -9.78 20.70
C ARG A 340 -2.84 -9.51 20.22
N LEU A 341 -2.99 -9.07 18.97
CA LEU A 341 -4.29 -8.85 18.36
C LEU A 341 -5.10 -10.14 18.29
N ALA A 342 -4.50 -11.24 17.82
CA ALA A 342 -5.15 -12.56 17.74
C ALA A 342 -5.68 -13.02 19.10
N THR A 343 -4.91 -12.82 20.17
CA THR A 343 -5.32 -13.15 21.56
C THR A 343 -6.51 -12.30 22.02
N LEU A 344 -6.54 -11.01 21.69
CA LEU A 344 -7.69 -10.16 22.01
C LEU A 344 -8.96 -10.63 21.26
N LEU A 345 -8.85 -10.93 19.98
CA LEU A 345 -9.96 -11.48 19.18
C LEU A 345 -10.43 -12.83 19.74
N GLN A 346 -9.50 -13.72 20.11
CA GLN A 346 -9.80 -15.00 20.73
C GLN A 346 -10.63 -14.83 22.03
N ASN A 347 -10.23 -13.92 22.89
CA ASN A 347 -10.94 -13.65 24.14
C ASN A 347 -12.36 -13.13 23.89
N GLN A 348 -12.52 -12.13 23.01
CA GLN A 348 -13.83 -11.55 22.69
C GLN A 348 -14.77 -12.57 22.03
N LEU A 349 -14.27 -13.39 21.13
CA LEU A 349 -15.04 -14.44 20.47
C LEU A 349 -15.43 -15.57 21.45
N ALA A 350 -14.57 -15.88 22.42
CA ALA A 350 -14.86 -16.87 23.47
C ALA A 350 -16.07 -16.50 24.32
N GLU A 351 -16.31 -15.20 24.57
CA GLU A 351 -17.46 -14.70 25.32
C GLU A 351 -18.81 -15.01 24.68
N VAL A 352 -18.83 -15.18 23.36
CA VAL A 352 -20.06 -15.48 22.61
C VAL A 352 -20.20 -16.95 22.22
N GLY A 353 -19.24 -17.82 22.62
CA GLY A 353 -19.28 -19.26 22.33
C GLY A 353 -18.50 -19.67 21.08
N LEU A 354 -17.58 -18.80 20.60
CA LEU A 354 -16.65 -19.11 19.50
C LEU A 354 -15.25 -19.42 20.06
N ASP A 355 -14.74 -20.62 19.84
CA ASP A 355 -13.40 -21.02 20.24
C ASP A 355 -12.42 -20.79 19.07
N LEU A 356 -11.71 -19.67 19.09
CA LEU A 356 -10.71 -19.36 18.07
C LEU A 356 -9.37 -20.06 18.39
N VAL A 357 -8.94 -20.98 17.54
CA VAL A 357 -7.62 -21.61 17.62
C VAL A 357 -6.65 -20.76 16.78
N ILE A 358 -5.64 -20.19 17.43
CA ILE A 358 -4.65 -19.34 16.76
C ILE A 358 -3.55 -20.24 16.19
N ASP A 359 -3.32 -20.15 14.87
CA ASP A 359 -2.28 -20.86 14.14
C ASP A 359 -1.23 -19.83 13.65
N PRO A 360 -0.18 -19.55 14.46
CA PRO A 360 0.86 -18.59 14.10
C PRO A 360 1.86 -19.23 13.14
N LEU A 361 2.14 -18.58 12.03
CA LEU A 361 3.03 -19.07 10.99
C LEU A 361 4.09 -18.02 10.60
N ASP A 362 5.22 -18.46 10.08
CA ASP A 362 6.11 -17.53 9.38
C ASP A 362 5.40 -16.91 8.18
N TRP A 363 5.87 -15.72 7.75
CA TRP A 363 5.18 -14.96 6.71
C TRP A 363 5.01 -15.72 5.41
N GLY A 364 6.04 -16.44 4.94
CA GLY A 364 6.02 -17.16 3.68
C GLY A 364 4.99 -18.30 3.69
N THR A 365 4.99 -19.10 4.75
CA THR A 365 4.03 -20.20 4.96
C THR A 365 2.61 -19.65 5.13
N PHE A 366 2.43 -18.62 5.96
CA PHE A 366 1.14 -17.98 6.16
C PHE A 366 0.53 -17.47 4.85
N TYR A 367 1.30 -16.66 4.12
CA TYR A 367 0.82 -16.06 2.86
C TYR A 367 0.58 -17.09 1.76
N GLY A 368 1.42 -18.14 1.70
CA GLY A 368 1.25 -19.27 0.81
C GLY A 368 -0.02 -20.08 1.11
N ASP A 369 -0.32 -20.31 2.40
CA ASP A 369 -1.55 -20.99 2.82
C ASP A 369 -2.80 -20.19 2.48
N VAL A 370 -2.77 -18.88 2.71
CA VAL A 370 -3.88 -17.99 2.35
C VAL A 370 -4.09 -17.98 0.83
N GLY A 371 -3.02 -17.89 0.04
CA GLY A 371 -3.08 -17.96 -1.41
C GLY A 371 -3.62 -19.29 -1.96
N ALA A 372 -3.36 -20.38 -1.26
CA ALA A 372 -3.82 -21.73 -1.63
C ALA A 372 -5.19 -22.11 -1.04
N GLY A 373 -5.86 -21.22 -0.29
CA GLY A 373 -7.16 -21.50 0.33
C GLY A 373 -7.12 -22.43 1.54
N ARG A 374 -5.95 -22.68 2.13
CA ARG A 374 -5.75 -23.57 3.28
C ARG A 374 -5.97 -22.86 4.61
N PHE A 375 -7.17 -22.35 4.84
CA PHE A 375 -7.58 -21.66 6.06
C PHE A 375 -9.09 -21.76 6.28
N GLU A 376 -9.54 -21.50 7.51
CA GLU A 376 -10.92 -21.16 7.82
C GLU A 376 -11.05 -19.64 7.97
N ILE A 377 -10.25 -19.03 8.86
CA ILE A 377 -10.15 -17.59 9.07
C ILE A 377 -8.69 -17.16 8.90
N TYR A 378 -8.47 -15.99 8.33
CA TYR A 378 -7.15 -15.36 8.30
C TYR A 378 -7.27 -13.85 8.57
N GLY A 379 -6.21 -13.24 9.10
CA GLY A 379 -6.11 -11.79 9.28
C GLY A 379 -5.03 -11.21 8.39
N LEU A 380 -5.41 -10.26 7.53
CA LEU A 380 -4.48 -9.52 6.67
C LEU A 380 -4.83 -8.03 6.64
N SER A 381 -3.97 -7.27 6.00
CA SER A 381 -4.22 -5.87 5.68
C SER A 381 -3.97 -5.62 4.19
N TRP A 382 -4.81 -4.81 3.59
CA TRP A 382 -4.55 -4.18 2.30
C TRP A 382 -3.81 -2.87 2.53
N VAL A 383 -2.67 -2.69 1.89
CA VAL A 383 -1.79 -1.54 2.08
C VAL A 383 -1.87 -0.62 0.86
N GLY A 384 -2.08 0.67 1.09
CA GLY A 384 -2.01 1.69 0.04
C GLY A 384 -3.11 1.59 -1.00
N LEU A 385 -4.32 1.15 -0.61
CA LEU A 385 -5.47 1.10 -1.53
C LEU A 385 -5.81 2.49 -2.05
N LYS A 386 -5.85 2.63 -3.37
CA LYS A 386 -6.24 3.85 -4.09
C LYS A 386 -7.32 3.61 -5.14
N LEU A 387 -7.39 2.39 -5.69
CA LEU A 387 -8.27 2.11 -6.81
C LEU A 387 -9.47 1.26 -6.39
N PRO A 388 -10.67 1.59 -6.88
CA PRO A 388 -11.85 0.77 -6.67
C PRO A 388 -11.81 -0.60 -7.37
N ASP A 389 -10.85 -0.85 -8.25
CA ASP A 389 -10.60 -2.15 -8.88
C ASP A 389 -10.34 -3.27 -7.86
N ILE A 390 -9.97 -2.91 -6.63
CA ILE A 390 -9.83 -3.85 -5.52
C ILE A 390 -11.12 -4.65 -5.28
N PHE A 391 -12.30 -4.08 -5.56
CA PHE A 391 -13.56 -4.81 -5.42
C PHE A 391 -13.61 -6.00 -6.38
N ARG A 392 -13.18 -5.84 -7.63
CA ARG A 392 -13.04 -6.97 -8.56
C ARG A 392 -12.00 -7.96 -8.07
N GLN A 393 -10.82 -7.48 -7.75
CA GLN A 393 -9.70 -8.34 -7.37
C GLN A 393 -10.01 -9.21 -6.15
N ALA A 394 -10.69 -8.66 -5.15
CA ALA A 394 -10.95 -9.34 -3.89
C ALA A 394 -12.28 -10.11 -3.84
N PHE A 395 -13.29 -9.75 -4.66
CA PHE A 395 -14.65 -10.27 -4.50
C PHE A 395 -15.32 -10.78 -5.75
N HIS A 396 -14.87 -10.44 -6.96
CA HIS A 396 -15.46 -11.00 -8.17
C HIS A 396 -15.22 -12.51 -8.25
N SER A 397 -16.23 -13.29 -8.62
CA SER A 397 -16.17 -14.76 -8.61
C SER A 397 -15.11 -15.33 -9.56
N ALA A 398 -14.78 -14.63 -10.66
CA ALA A 398 -13.72 -15.00 -11.59
C ALA A 398 -12.31 -14.65 -11.07
N ALA A 399 -12.18 -13.82 -10.02
CA ALA A 399 -10.89 -13.36 -9.49
C ALA A 399 -10.31 -14.28 -8.41
N ARG A 400 -10.56 -15.60 -8.50
CA ARG A 400 -9.98 -16.59 -7.57
C ARG A 400 -8.50 -16.83 -7.85
N PRO A 401 -7.69 -17.13 -6.82
CA PRO A 401 -6.31 -17.54 -7.04
C PRO A 401 -6.18 -18.73 -8.01
N PRO A 402 -5.20 -18.76 -8.93
CA PRO A 402 -4.11 -17.78 -9.08
C PRO A 402 -4.45 -16.56 -9.94
N ALA A 403 -5.66 -16.50 -10.55
CA ALA A 403 -6.06 -15.43 -11.46
C ALA A 403 -6.41 -14.10 -10.76
N GLY A 404 -6.62 -14.10 -9.45
CA GLY A 404 -6.96 -12.91 -8.67
C GLY A 404 -6.81 -13.15 -7.17
N LEU A 405 -7.45 -12.30 -6.36
CA LEU A 405 -7.24 -12.22 -4.91
C LEU A 405 -8.52 -12.51 -4.09
N ASN A 406 -9.56 -13.05 -4.74
CA ASN A 406 -10.74 -13.59 -4.06
C ASN A 406 -10.39 -14.91 -3.34
N ARG A 407 -9.57 -14.80 -2.32
CA ARG A 407 -9.01 -15.91 -1.54
C ARG A 407 -10.06 -16.65 -0.74
N GLY A 408 -11.14 -15.96 -0.38
CA GLY A 408 -12.26 -16.49 0.39
C GLY A 408 -13.30 -17.25 -0.44
N TYR A 409 -13.13 -17.33 -1.75
CA TYR A 409 -14.07 -17.98 -2.69
C TYR A 409 -15.48 -17.37 -2.66
N TYR A 410 -15.59 -16.08 -2.36
CA TYR A 410 -16.86 -15.36 -2.43
C TYR A 410 -17.47 -15.48 -3.83
N HIS A 411 -18.77 -15.72 -3.91
CA HIS A 411 -19.47 -15.96 -5.17
C HIS A 411 -20.92 -15.51 -5.05
N GLU A 412 -21.22 -14.33 -5.56
CA GLU A 412 -22.55 -13.73 -5.60
C GLU A 412 -22.75 -13.03 -6.95
N ALA A 413 -23.69 -13.53 -7.75
CA ALA A 413 -23.93 -13.03 -9.11
C ALA A 413 -24.33 -11.54 -9.14
N GLU A 414 -25.06 -11.07 -8.12
CA GLU A 414 -25.44 -9.66 -7.99
C GLU A 414 -24.22 -8.77 -7.76
N THR A 415 -23.27 -9.21 -6.95
CA THR A 415 -22.03 -8.48 -6.70
C THR A 415 -21.15 -8.44 -7.96
N ASP A 416 -21.03 -9.57 -8.67
CA ASP A 416 -20.31 -9.63 -9.93
C ASP A 416 -20.88 -8.65 -10.95
N ALA A 417 -22.21 -8.64 -11.12
CA ALA A 417 -22.89 -7.72 -12.04
C ALA A 417 -22.72 -6.24 -11.65
N LEU A 418 -22.75 -5.92 -10.35
CA LEU A 418 -22.51 -4.56 -9.87
C LEU A 418 -21.06 -4.10 -10.14
N ILE A 419 -20.08 -4.98 -9.94
CA ILE A 419 -18.67 -4.70 -10.23
C ILE A 419 -18.48 -4.43 -11.73
N GLU A 420 -19.02 -5.30 -12.60
CA GLU A 420 -18.94 -5.16 -14.05
C GLU A 420 -19.62 -3.88 -14.54
N ALA A 421 -20.78 -3.54 -13.99
CA ALA A 421 -21.49 -2.30 -14.30
C ALA A 421 -20.67 -1.07 -13.85
N ALA A 422 -20.06 -1.10 -12.66
CA ALA A 422 -19.28 0.02 -12.14
C ALA A 422 -18.01 0.29 -12.99
N GLU A 423 -17.35 -0.75 -13.47
CA GLU A 423 -16.15 -0.63 -14.32
C GLU A 423 -16.46 -0.09 -15.71
N SER A 424 -17.64 -0.43 -16.27
CA SER A 424 -18.06 0.03 -17.60
C SER A 424 -18.78 1.39 -17.60
N GLU A 425 -19.24 1.88 -16.44
CA GLU A 425 -19.95 3.14 -16.32
C GLU A 425 -19.02 4.35 -16.52
N GLN A 426 -19.35 5.22 -17.46
CA GLN A 426 -18.54 6.38 -17.85
C GLN A 426 -18.89 7.66 -17.07
N GLU A 427 -20.11 7.72 -16.53
CA GLU A 427 -20.58 8.89 -15.78
C GLU A 427 -20.22 8.72 -14.29
N SER A 428 -19.30 9.55 -13.77
CA SER A 428 -18.71 9.41 -12.44
C SER A 428 -19.73 9.37 -11.29
N SER A 429 -20.86 10.09 -11.42
CA SER A 429 -21.88 10.08 -10.38
C SER A 429 -22.63 8.75 -10.33
N ARG A 430 -22.92 8.15 -11.48
CA ARG A 430 -23.55 6.82 -11.58
C ARG A 430 -22.57 5.73 -11.16
N GLN A 431 -21.31 5.83 -11.60
CA GLN A 431 -20.26 4.91 -11.19
C GLN A 431 -20.12 4.87 -9.65
N ARG A 432 -20.13 6.04 -9.00
CA ARG A 432 -20.11 6.15 -7.54
C ARG A 432 -21.30 5.43 -6.88
N LEU A 433 -22.50 5.57 -7.42
CA LEU A 433 -23.69 4.90 -6.88
C LEU A 433 -23.59 3.37 -6.98
N LEU A 434 -22.98 2.85 -8.05
CA LEU A 434 -22.70 1.42 -8.19
C LEU A 434 -21.71 0.93 -7.14
N TYR A 435 -20.63 1.67 -6.90
CA TYR A 435 -19.68 1.34 -5.82
C TYR A 435 -20.36 1.40 -4.43
N HIS A 436 -21.23 2.37 -4.17
CA HIS A 436 -22.01 2.39 -2.93
C HIS A 436 -22.88 1.13 -2.78
N ALA A 437 -23.47 0.63 -3.88
CA ALA A 437 -24.25 -0.62 -3.83
C ALA A 437 -23.34 -1.83 -3.55
N ILE A 438 -22.18 -1.90 -4.16
CA ILE A 438 -21.16 -2.95 -3.90
C ILE A 438 -20.76 -2.95 -2.42
N GLU A 439 -20.40 -1.80 -1.86
CA GLU A 439 -19.99 -1.68 -0.46
C GLU A 439 -21.09 -2.12 0.50
N ARG A 440 -22.35 -1.69 0.27
CA ARG A 440 -23.50 -2.13 1.09
C ARG A 440 -23.70 -3.65 1.00
N ARG A 441 -23.59 -4.22 -0.21
CA ARG A 441 -23.72 -5.66 -0.40
C ARG A 441 -22.62 -6.43 0.34
N LEU A 442 -21.37 -6.01 0.22
CA LEU A 442 -20.24 -6.65 0.89
C LEU A 442 -20.34 -6.53 2.42
N LEU A 443 -20.80 -5.40 2.95
CA LEU A 443 -21.03 -5.25 4.39
C LEU A 443 -22.19 -6.12 4.88
N TYR A 444 -23.20 -6.37 4.04
CA TYR A 444 -24.28 -7.29 4.34
C TYR A 444 -23.82 -8.74 4.31
N ASP A 445 -23.11 -9.17 3.27
CA ASP A 445 -22.69 -10.56 3.08
C ASP A 445 -21.49 -10.95 3.96
N LEU A 446 -20.67 -10.00 4.32
CA LEU A 446 -19.46 -10.16 5.14
C LEU A 446 -18.51 -11.23 4.62
N PRO A 447 -18.07 -11.20 3.35
CA PRO A 447 -16.97 -12.05 2.91
C PRO A 447 -15.67 -11.71 3.66
N TYR A 448 -15.53 -10.45 4.09
CA TYR A 448 -14.59 -9.95 5.08
C TYR A 448 -15.35 -9.35 6.27
N VAL A 449 -14.80 -9.49 7.47
CA VAL A 449 -15.17 -8.63 8.60
C VAL A 449 -14.21 -7.44 8.59
N PRO A 450 -14.69 -6.22 8.26
CA PRO A 450 -13.88 -5.02 8.34
C PRO A 450 -13.49 -4.74 9.80
N LEU A 451 -12.22 -4.39 10.02
CA LEU A 451 -11.72 -4.08 11.35
C LEU A 451 -11.43 -2.58 11.49
N TRP A 452 -10.35 -2.08 10.86
CA TRP A 452 -9.94 -0.67 10.95
C TRP A 452 -9.02 -0.28 9.80
N PHE A 453 -8.86 1.04 9.65
CA PHE A 453 -7.76 1.66 8.93
C PHE A 453 -6.68 2.06 9.93
N GLU A 454 -5.42 1.73 9.63
CA GLU A 454 -4.28 2.08 10.48
C GLU A 454 -3.83 3.52 10.16
N THR A 455 -3.62 4.34 11.20
CA THR A 455 -3.07 5.69 11.06
C THR A 455 -1.64 5.63 10.55
N GLN A 456 -1.32 6.43 9.55
CA GLN A 456 0.06 6.64 9.12
C GLN A 456 0.78 7.53 10.12
N THR A 457 2.01 7.17 10.47
CA THR A 457 2.77 7.89 11.49
C THR A 457 4.20 8.13 11.05
N ALA A 458 4.73 9.31 11.36
CA ALA A 458 6.17 9.57 11.32
C ALA A 458 6.62 10.30 12.58
N VAL A 459 7.87 10.09 12.94
CA VAL A 459 8.53 10.85 13.99
C VAL A 459 9.70 11.60 13.37
N LEU A 460 9.74 12.90 13.60
CA LEU A 460 10.73 13.81 13.06
C LEU A 460 11.50 14.49 14.17
N ARG A 461 12.75 14.83 13.91
CA ARG A 461 13.48 15.80 14.72
C ARG A 461 12.82 17.18 14.60
N ALA A 462 12.88 17.97 15.66
CA ALA A 462 12.23 19.29 15.72
C ALA A 462 12.80 20.30 14.70
N ASP A 463 14.04 20.08 14.24
CA ASP A 463 14.69 20.90 13.21
C ASP A 463 14.36 20.46 11.76
N ILE A 464 13.48 19.49 11.58
CA ILE A 464 13.01 19.03 10.26
C ILE A 464 11.61 19.57 10.01
N ASN A 465 11.46 20.39 8.94
CA ASN A 465 10.19 20.94 8.49
C ASN A 465 9.84 20.51 7.05
N GLY A 466 8.62 20.84 6.61
CA GLY A 466 8.15 20.53 5.26
C GLY A 466 7.84 19.05 5.02
N TYR A 467 7.80 18.21 6.07
CA TYR A 467 7.44 16.80 5.96
C TYR A 467 5.99 16.58 6.44
N SER A 468 5.11 16.23 5.51
CA SER A 468 3.75 15.76 5.75
C SER A 468 3.66 14.27 5.47
N ILE A 469 2.63 13.60 5.99
CA ILE A 469 2.36 12.20 5.68
C ILE A 469 1.10 12.13 4.84
N ASP A 470 1.15 11.32 3.77
CA ASP A 470 -0.02 10.99 2.97
C ASP A 470 -0.73 9.74 3.48
N ALA A 471 -2.02 9.60 3.15
CA ALA A 471 -2.86 8.50 3.59
C ALA A 471 -2.33 7.11 3.16
N ASP A 472 -1.63 7.02 2.02
CA ASP A 472 -1.00 5.78 1.51
C ASP A 472 0.38 5.49 2.12
N GLY A 473 0.89 6.44 2.93
CA GLY A 473 2.21 6.36 3.54
C GLY A 473 3.34 6.55 2.52
N SER A 474 3.13 7.30 1.44
CA SER A 474 4.16 7.65 0.46
C SER A 474 5.33 8.42 1.10
N PHE A 475 6.44 8.51 0.39
CA PHE A 475 7.59 9.34 0.80
C PHE A 475 7.68 10.65 0.00
N ASP A 476 6.58 11.04 -0.64
CA ASP A 476 6.55 12.21 -1.54
C ASP A 476 6.94 13.50 -0.83
N ALA A 477 6.64 13.61 0.48
CA ALA A 477 7.07 14.73 1.33
C ALA A 477 8.60 14.91 1.43
N LEU A 478 9.40 13.93 1.02
CA LEU A 478 10.85 14.12 0.88
C LEU A 478 11.19 15.18 -0.20
N ALA A 479 10.27 15.46 -1.12
CA ALA A 479 10.46 16.52 -2.11
C ALA A 479 10.43 17.94 -1.51
N THR A 480 9.84 18.12 -0.34
CA THR A 480 9.65 19.42 0.32
C THR A 480 10.35 19.53 1.68
N VAL A 481 10.79 18.41 2.24
CA VAL A 481 11.47 18.35 3.55
C VAL A 481 12.75 19.20 3.55
N HIS A 482 12.98 19.92 4.63
CA HIS A 482 14.19 20.71 4.83
C HIS A 482 14.56 20.79 6.31
N ARG A 483 15.81 21.14 6.57
CA ARG A 483 16.29 21.42 7.92
C ARG A 483 16.19 22.92 8.18
N VAL A 484 15.58 23.29 9.30
CA VAL A 484 15.48 24.68 9.73
C VAL A 484 16.87 25.16 10.15
N SER A 485 17.29 26.30 9.64
CA SER A 485 18.55 26.91 10.07
C SER A 485 18.49 27.35 11.54
N PRO A 486 19.63 27.38 12.25
CA PRO A 486 19.67 27.92 13.63
C PRO A 486 19.05 29.32 13.79
N ASP A 487 19.12 30.13 12.73
CA ASP A 487 18.64 31.51 12.72
C ASP A 487 17.11 31.68 12.57
N GLU A 488 16.42 30.60 12.11
CA GLU A 488 14.94 30.56 11.95
C GLU A 488 14.22 29.99 13.20
N ARG A 489 14.93 29.75 14.31
CA ARG A 489 14.38 29.15 15.55
C ARG A 489 13.85 30.15 16.56
N HIS A 490 13.42 31.36 16.10
CA HIS A 490 12.89 32.39 16.98
C HIS A 490 11.42 32.69 16.76
#